data_1bc378a27c76eb26dd883bbefe52f645
#
_entry.id   1bc378a27c76eb26dd883bbefe52f645
#
_cell.length_a   1.000
_cell.length_b   1.000
_cell.length_c   1.000
_cell.angle_alpha   90.00
_cell.angle_beta   90.00
_cell.angle_gamma   90.00
#
_symmetry.space_group_name_H-M   'P 1'
#
loop_
_entity.id
_entity.type
_entity.pdbx_description
1 polymer ?
#
loop_
_entity_poly.entity_id
_entity_poly.type
_entity_poly.pdbx_seq_one_letter_code
_entity_poly.pdbx_strand_id
1 'polypeptide(L)'
;MWKCANCHHVGLTEDRPFHCPVCGADADKLVPHQVSGIKGTKTLQNLKAGFVAESQAHQRNLAFAFKAEQEDYAQVARLFRAIAEAEGIHAFNHLRLLSGVSDTHENLQAAFERENLASKTYPQFIKEANEEDNVSVARIFSYSRDVEAGHAKLYKKALEHMVQEADTKYYVCSVCGYVSDGELPEQCPICGAPKEKFRGID
;
A
#
# COMPACT_ATOMS: atom_id res chain seq x y z
N MET A 1 -1.02 20.00 3.57
CA MET A 1 0.24 20.17 4.37
C MET A 1 0.36 21.59 4.92
N TRP A 2 1.13 21.78 5.98
CA TRP A 2 1.40 23.10 6.58
C TRP A 2 2.87 23.20 7.02
N LYS A 3 3.35 24.43 7.21
CA LYS A 3 4.72 24.70 7.69
C LYS A 3 4.66 25.68 8.86
N CYS A 4 5.43 25.41 9.90
CA CYS A 4 5.60 26.37 11.00
C CYS A 4 6.54 27.51 10.58
N ALA A 5 6.07 28.75 10.65
CA ALA A 5 6.88 29.92 10.33
C ALA A 5 8.01 30.16 11.35
N ASN A 6 7.89 29.60 12.58
CA ASN A 6 8.86 29.77 13.64
C ASN A 6 10.04 28.77 13.53
N CYS A 7 9.76 27.45 13.48
CA CYS A 7 10.82 26.41 13.48
C CYS A 7 10.97 25.70 12.15
N HIS A 8 10.21 26.07 11.15
CA HIS A 8 10.20 25.49 9.80
C HIS A 8 9.77 24.01 9.73
N HIS A 9 9.29 23.42 10.83
CA HIS A 9 8.70 22.09 10.80
C HIS A 9 7.56 22.02 9.77
N VAL A 10 7.53 20.94 8.99
CA VAL A 10 6.49 20.67 7.98
C VAL A 10 5.61 19.54 8.47
N GLY A 11 4.31 19.84 8.64
CA GLY A 11 3.30 18.84 8.91
C GLY A 11 2.67 18.35 7.61
N LEU A 12 2.57 17.03 7.47
CA LEU A 12 2.10 16.37 6.26
C LEU A 12 0.58 16.09 6.29
N THR A 13 -0.13 16.52 7.34
CA THR A 13 -1.60 16.44 7.47
C THR A 13 -2.27 17.64 6.82
N GLU A 14 -3.54 17.52 6.44
CA GLU A 14 -4.35 18.63 5.99
C GLU A 14 -4.77 19.51 7.16
N ASP A 15 -5.17 18.88 8.26
CA ASP A 15 -5.53 19.57 9.49
C ASP A 15 -4.31 20.15 10.18
N ARG A 16 -4.39 21.44 10.47
CA ARG A 16 -3.38 22.15 11.25
C ARG A 16 -3.70 21.98 12.74
N PRO A 17 -2.73 21.53 13.56
CA PRO A 17 -2.93 21.47 15.01
C PRO A 17 -3.03 22.88 15.62
N PHE A 18 -3.54 22.98 16.83
CA PHE A 18 -3.60 24.26 17.56
C PHE A 18 -2.22 24.83 17.88
N HIS A 19 -1.21 23.97 18.02
CA HIS A 19 0.18 24.33 18.28
C HIS A 19 1.13 23.50 17.45
N CYS A 20 2.26 24.06 17.09
CA CYS A 20 3.33 23.30 16.42
C CYS A 20 3.84 22.19 17.34
N PRO A 21 3.84 20.92 16.93
CA PRO A 21 4.26 19.79 17.78
C PRO A 21 5.76 19.80 18.11
N VAL A 22 6.55 20.61 17.40
CA VAL A 22 8.00 20.68 17.58
C VAL A 22 8.42 21.85 18.49
N CYS A 23 7.84 23.04 18.30
CA CYS A 23 8.27 24.23 19.04
C CYS A 23 7.15 24.92 19.84
N GLY A 24 5.93 24.37 19.85
CA GLY A 24 4.80 24.92 20.60
C GLY A 24 4.20 26.23 20.03
N ALA A 25 4.68 26.74 18.90
CA ALA A 25 4.14 27.97 18.30
C ALA A 25 2.65 27.81 17.96
N ASP A 26 1.88 28.88 18.17
CA ASP A 26 0.43 28.90 17.96
C ASP A 26 0.02 28.67 16.50
N ALA A 27 -1.25 28.32 16.27
CA ALA A 27 -1.81 28.00 14.97
C ALA A 27 -1.66 29.11 13.91
N ASP A 28 -1.59 30.40 14.31
CA ASP A 28 -1.33 31.52 13.42
C ASP A 28 0.05 31.47 12.73
N LYS A 29 1.00 30.76 13.35
CA LYS A 29 2.34 30.49 12.79
C LYS A 29 2.38 29.26 11.87
N LEU A 30 1.29 28.50 11.77
CA LEU A 30 1.18 27.33 10.91
C LEU A 30 0.54 27.75 9.59
N VAL A 31 1.35 27.96 8.56
CA VAL A 31 0.91 28.44 7.26
C VAL A 31 0.74 27.29 6.26
N PRO A 32 -0.20 27.39 5.30
CA PRO A 32 -0.30 26.40 4.22
C PRO A 32 1.03 26.20 3.50
N HIS A 33 1.36 24.97 3.20
CA HIS A 33 2.61 24.62 2.50
C HIS A 33 2.34 23.59 1.40
N GLN A 34 2.91 23.84 0.24
CA GLN A 34 2.91 22.91 -0.89
C GLN A 34 4.32 22.71 -1.38
N VAL A 35 4.67 21.46 -1.69
CA VAL A 35 5.93 21.17 -2.38
C VAL A 35 5.76 21.58 -3.84
N SER A 36 6.48 22.61 -4.24
CA SER A 36 6.44 23.15 -5.60
C SER A 36 7.84 23.18 -6.22
N GLY A 37 7.93 23.25 -7.54
CA GLY A 37 9.19 23.44 -8.25
C GLY A 37 10.12 22.20 -8.28
N ILE A 38 9.66 21.02 -7.87
CA ILE A 38 10.50 19.79 -7.89
C ILE A 38 10.35 18.99 -9.19
N LYS A 39 9.43 19.35 -10.08
CA LYS A 39 9.24 18.65 -11.35
C LYS A 39 10.52 18.70 -12.19
N GLY A 40 10.99 17.52 -12.64
CA GLY A 40 12.21 17.39 -13.42
C GLY A 40 13.52 17.50 -12.62
N THR A 41 13.46 17.68 -11.30
CA THR A 41 14.66 17.85 -10.46
C THR A 41 15.20 16.53 -9.92
N LYS A 42 16.46 16.57 -9.45
CA LYS A 42 17.08 15.49 -8.69
C LYS A 42 16.32 15.17 -7.39
N THR A 43 15.75 16.18 -6.74
CA THR A 43 14.91 16.02 -5.55
C THR A 43 13.71 15.13 -5.82
N LEU A 44 13.01 15.31 -6.94
CA LEU A 44 11.89 14.44 -7.31
C LEU A 44 12.35 12.99 -7.57
N GLN A 45 13.50 12.81 -8.24
CA GLN A 45 14.05 11.48 -8.47
C GLN A 45 14.40 10.79 -7.14
N ASN A 46 15.07 11.51 -6.23
CA ASN A 46 15.44 10.99 -4.91
C ASN A 46 14.21 10.65 -4.07
N LEU A 47 13.17 11.47 -4.12
CA LEU A 47 11.91 11.23 -3.40
C LEU A 47 11.20 9.95 -3.90
N LYS A 48 11.20 9.73 -5.22
CA LYS A 48 10.68 8.48 -5.81
C LYS A 48 11.50 7.26 -5.40
N ALA A 49 12.82 7.39 -5.45
CA ALA A 49 13.73 6.32 -5.02
C ALA A 49 13.56 6.01 -3.52
N GLY A 50 13.44 7.04 -2.67
CA GLY A 50 13.14 6.90 -1.25
C GLY A 50 11.83 6.14 -1.02
N PHE A 51 10.74 6.55 -1.66
CA PHE A 51 9.45 5.84 -1.55
C PHE A 51 9.59 4.34 -1.88
N VAL A 52 10.29 3.99 -2.95
CA VAL A 52 10.51 2.59 -3.33
C VAL A 52 11.36 1.86 -2.29
N ALA A 53 12.45 2.46 -1.81
CA ALA A 53 13.36 1.87 -0.83
C ALA A 53 12.63 1.58 0.49
N GLU A 54 11.90 2.56 1.04
CA GLU A 54 11.19 2.42 2.32
C GLU A 54 10.01 1.45 2.22
N SER A 55 9.28 1.45 1.10
CA SER A 55 8.20 0.46 0.86
C SER A 55 8.75 -0.97 0.83
N GLN A 56 9.92 -1.18 0.22
CA GLN A 56 10.60 -2.48 0.22
C GLN A 56 11.14 -2.85 1.60
N ALA A 57 11.70 -1.89 2.35
CA ALA A 57 12.19 -2.11 3.71
C ALA A 57 11.04 -2.50 4.64
N HIS A 58 9.91 -1.81 4.57
CA HIS A 58 8.68 -2.17 5.30
C HIS A 58 8.30 -3.64 5.05
N GLN A 59 8.13 -4.05 3.80
CA GLN A 59 7.71 -5.41 3.46
C GLN A 59 8.74 -6.48 3.85
N ARG A 60 10.04 -6.19 3.69
CA ARG A 60 11.12 -7.10 4.09
C ARG A 60 11.16 -7.31 5.61
N ASN A 61 11.02 -6.23 6.39
CA ASN A 61 11.02 -6.34 7.86
C ASN A 61 9.82 -7.13 8.38
N LEU A 62 8.63 -7.03 7.74
CA LEU A 62 7.49 -7.90 8.05
C LEU A 62 7.82 -9.39 7.78
N ALA A 63 8.45 -9.70 6.66
CA ALA A 63 8.86 -11.07 6.33
C ALA A 63 9.94 -11.59 7.30
N PHE A 64 10.90 -10.75 7.70
CA PHE A 64 11.93 -11.10 8.69
C PHE A 64 11.33 -11.33 10.07
N ALA A 65 10.33 -10.51 10.48
CA ALA A 65 9.61 -10.73 11.73
C ALA A 65 8.92 -12.10 11.74
N PHE A 66 8.24 -12.45 10.66
CA PHE A 66 7.61 -13.76 10.51
C PHE A 66 8.61 -14.92 10.62
N LYS A 67 9.79 -14.78 9.97
CA LYS A 67 10.84 -15.78 10.05
C LYS A 67 11.43 -15.91 11.46
N ALA A 68 11.66 -14.79 12.14
CA ALA A 68 12.15 -14.77 13.51
C ALA A 68 11.16 -15.42 14.50
N GLU A 69 9.85 -15.29 14.27
CA GLU A 69 8.83 -16.02 15.04
C GLU A 69 8.91 -17.54 14.83
N GLN A 70 9.10 -18.01 13.59
CA GLN A 70 9.25 -19.42 13.28
C GLN A 70 10.52 -20.04 13.89
N GLU A 71 11.51 -19.22 14.22
CA GLU A 71 12.77 -19.60 14.84
C GLU A 71 12.81 -19.33 16.36
N ASP A 72 11.66 -19.02 16.97
CA ASP A 72 11.49 -18.72 18.41
C ASP A 72 12.25 -17.48 18.91
N TYR A 73 12.67 -16.57 18.03
CA TYR A 73 13.29 -15.30 18.38
C TYR A 73 12.26 -14.17 18.59
N ALA A 74 11.36 -14.33 19.52
CA ALA A 74 10.23 -13.43 19.74
C ALA A 74 10.62 -11.96 19.92
N GLN A 75 11.76 -11.65 20.60
CA GLN A 75 12.25 -10.29 20.81
C GLN A 75 12.76 -9.68 19.49
N VAL A 76 13.45 -10.46 18.68
CA VAL A 76 13.94 -10.03 17.35
C VAL A 76 12.75 -9.79 16.41
N ALA A 77 11.74 -10.65 16.44
CA ALA A 77 10.50 -10.46 15.68
C ALA A 77 9.80 -9.13 16.05
N ARG A 78 9.75 -8.78 17.35
CA ARG A 78 9.22 -7.46 17.79
C ARG A 78 10.04 -6.30 17.25
N LEU A 79 11.38 -6.41 17.25
CA LEU A 79 12.24 -5.38 16.67
C LEU A 79 11.97 -5.18 15.18
N PHE A 80 11.91 -6.27 14.39
CA PHE A 80 11.60 -6.19 12.97
C PHE A 80 10.23 -5.55 12.71
N ARG A 81 9.20 -5.88 13.51
CA ARG A 81 7.88 -5.22 13.39
C ARG A 81 7.94 -3.72 13.69
N ALA A 82 8.67 -3.31 14.73
CA ALA A 82 8.83 -1.90 15.06
C ALA A 82 9.54 -1.12 13.95
N ILE A 83 10.59 -1.71 13.35
CA ILE A 83 11.27 -1.09 12.19
C ILE A 83 10.34 -1.08 10.97
N ALA A 84 9.60 -2.16 10.69
CA ALA A 84 8.62 -2.16 9.59
C ALA A 84 7.62 -0.99 9.73
N GLU A 85 7.07 -0.77 10.92
CA GLU A 85 6.15 0.35 11.17
C GLU A 85 6.82 1.71 10.87
N ALA A 86 8.07 1.91 11.31
CA ALA A 86 8.81 3.14 11.03
C ALA A 86 9.02 3.36 9.53
N GLU A 87 9.41 2.31 8.78
CA GLU A 87 9.62 2.41 7.32
C GLU A 87 8.30 2.63 6.56
N GLY A 88 7.19 2.07 7.08
CA GLY A 88 5.84 2.37 6.57
C GLY A 88 5.49 3.86 6.69
N ILE A 89 5.83 4.50 7.81
CA ILE A 89 5.65 5.94 8.03
C ILE A 89 6.52 6.74 7.05
N HIS A 90 7.78 6.37 6.84
CA HIS A 90 8.68 7.02 5.88
C HIS A 90 8.13 6.92 4.45
N ALA A 91 7.74 5.72 4.00
CA ALA A 91 7.14 5.50 2.69
C ALA A 91 5.87 6.35 2.48
N PHE A 92 4.98 6.38 3.47
CA PHE A 92 3.75 7.18 3.41
C PHE A 92 4.04 8.69 3.31
N ASN A 93 5.02 9.18 4.05
CA ASN A 93 5.46 10.57 3.97
C ASN A 93 6.01 10.92 2.58
N HIS A 94 6.84 10.04 2.00
CA HIS A 94 7.33 10.22 0.63
C HIS A 94 6.19 10.23 -0.39
N LEU A 95 5.23 9.30 -0.27
CA LEU A 95 4.08 9.22 -1.15
C LEU A 95 3.23 10.51 -1.12
N ARG A 96 3.00 11.08 0.06
CA ARG A 96 2.30 12.36 0.22
C ARG A 96 3.04 13.52 -0.45
N LEU A 97 4.37 13.59 -0.28
CA LEU A 97 5.20 14.62 -0.94
C LEU A 97 5.25 14.47 -2.46
N LEU A 98 5.04 13.25 -2.96
CA LEU A 98 4.89 12.96 -4.39
C LEU A 98 3.49 13.30 -4.93
N SER A 99 2.58 13.79 -4.09
CA SER A 99 1.14 13.96 -4.42
C SER A 99 0.50 12.65 -4.90
N GLY A 100 0.95 11.54 -4.33
CA GLY A 100 0.44 10.19 -4.65
C GLY A 100 -0.79 9.79 -3.84
N VAL A 101 -1.34 10.71 -3.03
CA VAL A 101 -2.60 10.56 -2.30
C VAL A 101 -3.45 11.78 -2.59
N SER A 102 -4.60 11.56 -3.17
CA SER A 102 -5.60 12.56 -3.56
C SER A 102 -6.90 12.34 -2.79
N ASP A 103 -8.02 12.83 -3.30
CA ASP A 103 -9.33 12.49 -2.74
C ASP A 103 -9.70 11.02 -3.01
N THR A 104 -10.75 10.55 -2.36
CA THR A 104 -11.15 9.12 -2.43
C THR A 104 -11.48 8.68 -3.86
N HIS A 105 -12.16 9.53 -4.64
CA HIS A 105 -12.52 9.19 -6.01
C HIS A 105 -11.27 9.06 -6.91
N GLU A 106 -10.36 10.01 -6.84
CA GLU A 106 -9.10 9.99 -7.60
C GLU A 106 -8.22 8.81 -7.18
N ASN A 107 -8.17 8.49 -5.87
CA ASN A 107 -7.44 7.33 -5.35
C ASN A 107 -8.03 6.00 -5.84
N LEU A 108 -9.36 5.87 -5.87
CA LEU A 108 -10.03 4.69 -6.43
C LEU A 108 -9.76 4.53 -7.93
N GLN A 109 -9.79 5.64 -8.68
CA GLN A 109 -9.48 5.63 -10.11
C GLN A 109 -8.02 5.20 -10.35
N ALA A 110 -7.07 5.76 -9.60
CA ALA A 110 -5.66 5.42 -9.70
C ALA A 110 -5.40 3.95 -9.34
N ALA A 111 -6.07 3.43 -8.30
CA ALA A 111 -6.00 2.03 -7.91
C ALA A 111 -6.57 1.11 -8.99
N PHE A 112 -7.76 1.42 -9.54
CA PHE A 112 -8.34 0.66 -10.64
C PHE A 112 -7.40 0.57 -11.86
N GLU A 113 -6.83 1.71 -12.28
CA GLU A 113 -5.91 1.77 -13.43
C GLU A 113 -4.66 0.93 -13.20
N ARG A 114 -4.12 0.96 -11.99
CA ARG A 114 -2.94 0.18 -11.59
C ARG A 114 -3.20 -1.33 -11.66
N GLU A 115 -4.31 -1.82 -11.10
CA GLU A 115 -4.67 -3.23 -11.13
C GLU A 115 -4.97 -3.72 -12.55
N ASN A 116 -5.66 -2.89 -13.33
CA ASN A 116 -5.93 -3.19 -14.73
C ASN A 116 -4.65 -3.25 -15.59
N LEU A 117 -3.64 -2.41 -15.27
CA LEU A 117 -2.33 -2.49 -15.91
C LEU A 117 -1.56 -3.75 -15.46
N ALA A 118 -1.54 -4.03 -14.15
CA ALA A 118 -0.87 -5.20 -13.59
C ALA A 118 -1.39 -6.49 -14.20
N SER A 119 -2.71 -6.67 -14.26
CA SER A 119 -3.33 -7.88 -14.86
C SER A 119 -2.95 -8.08 -16.34
N LYS A 120 -2.66 -7.00 -17.08
CA LYS A 120 -2.19 -7.04 -18.48
C LYS A 120 -0.70 -7.27 -18.63
N THR A 121 0.08 -6.97 -17.60
CA THR A 121 1.54 -7.14 -17.61
C THR A 121 1.94 -8.58 -17.27
N TYR A 122 1.25 -9.22 -16.32
CA TYR A 122 1.56 -10.59 -15.89
C TYR A 122 1.57 -11.66 -16.98
N PRO A 123 0.75 -11.63 -18.04
CA PRO A 123 0.83 -12.60 -19.15
C PRO A 123 2.23 -12.70 -19.76
N GLN A 124 2.94 -11.58 -19.89
CA GLN A 124 4.33 -11.57 -20.39
C GLN A 124 5.27 -12.24 -19.37
N PHE A 125 5.15 -11.92 -18.09
CA PHE A 125 5.97 -12.53 -17.03
C PHE A 125 5.75 -14.05 -16.92
N ILE A 126 4.50 -14.51 -17.07
CA ILE A 126 4.15 -15.94 -17.09
C ILE A 126 4.82 -16.64 -18.28
N LYS A 127 4.76 -16.02 -19.46
CA LYS A 127 5.37 -16.56 -20.67
C LYS A 127 6.89 -16.71 -20.48
N GLU A 128 7.56 -15.64 -20.07
CA GLU A 128 9.02 -15.61 -19.83
C GLU A 128 9.44 -16.64 -18.79
N ALA A 129 8.71 -16.74 -17.65
CA ALA A 129 9.00 -17.72 -16.61
C ALA A 129 8.86 -19.18 -17.11
N ASN A 130 7.89 -19.46 -18.01
CA ASN A 130 7.75 -20.78 -18.63
C ASN A 130 8.87 -21.06 -19.65
N GLU A 131 9.28 -20.07 -20.44
CA GLU A 131 10.40 -20.18 -21.40
C GLU A 131 11.73 -20.44 -20.69
N GLU A 132 11.85 -20.01 -19.43
CA GLU A 132 13.01 -20.24 -18.56
C GLU A 132 12.86 -21.48 -17.64
N ASP A 133 11.88 -22.33 -17.85
CA ASP A 133 11.55 -23.52 -17.04
C ASP A 133 11.25 -23.23 -15.56
N ASN A 134 10.87 -21.99 -15.21
CA ASN A 134 10.52 -21.56 -13.86
C ASN A 134 9.01 -21.73 -13.56
N VAL A 135 8.50 -22.96 -13.63
CA VAL A 135 7.07 -23.30 -13.49
C VAL A 135 6.45 -22.79 -12.19
N SER A 136 7.18 -22.86 -11.07
CA SER A 136 6.69 -22.35 -9.77
C SER A 136 6.49 -20.83 -9.78
N VAL A 137 7.39 -20.10 -10.41
CA VAL A 137 7.29 -18.64 -10.58
C VAL A 137 6.13 -18.30 -11.51
N ALA A 138 6.01 -18.99 -12.65
CA ALA A 138 4.90 -18.83 -13.59
C ALA A 138 3.54 -19.04 -12.90
N ARG A 139 3.43 -20.01 -11.97
CA ARG A 139 2.21 -20.25 -11.19
C ARG A 139 1.90 -19.07 -10.27
N ILE A 140 2.88 -18.53 -9.55
CA ILE A 140 2.68 -17.35 -8.68
C ILE A 140 2.24 -16.14 -9.51
N PHE A 141 2.87 -15.88 -10.66
CA PHE A 141 2.46 -14.82 -11.57
C PHE A 141 1.04 -15.02 -12.12
N SER A 142 0.62 -16.27 -12.35
CA SER A 142 -0.76 -16.59 -12.76
C SER A 142 -1.76 -16.24 -11.66
N TYR A 143 -1.46 -16.55 -10.40
CA TYR A 143 -2.31 -16.15 -9.27
C TYR A 143 -2.38 -14.63 -9.16
N SER A 144 -1.25 -13.93 -9.24
CA SER A 144 -1.23 -12.47 -9.22
C SER A 144 -2.09 -11.88 -10.32
N ARG A 145 -1.92 -12.31 -11.58
CA ARG A 145 -2.76 -11.87 -12.72
C ARG A 145 -4.25 -11.96 -12.41
N ASP A 146 -4.70 -13.12 -11.94
CA ASP A 146 -6.12 -13.38 -11.72
C ASP A 146 -6.67 -12.61 -10.53
N VAL A 147 -5.85 -12.43 -9.49
CA VAL A 147 -6.16 -11.62 -8.31
C VAL A 147 -6.26 -10.15 -8.68
N GLU A 148 -5.28 -9.59 -9.41
CA GLU A 148 -5.31 -8.17 -9.82
C GLU A 148 -6.50 -7.86 -10.75
N ALA A 149 -6.87 -8.80 -11.61
CA ALA A 149 -8.10 -8.68 -12.40
C ALA A 149 -9.38 -8.67 -11.52
N GLY A 150 -9.36 -9.38 -10.39
CA GLY A 150 -10.39 -9.34 -9.36
C GLY A 150 -10.44 -8.00 -8.63
N HIS A 151 -9.29 -7.50 -8.18
CA HIS A 151 -9.15 -6.20 -7.51
C HIS A 151 -9.64 -5.05 -8.39
N ALA A 152 -9.29 -5.05 -9.69
CA ALA A 152 -9.78 -4.06 -10.64
C ALA A 152 -11.32 -4.03 -10.70
N LYS A 153 -11.99 -5.18 -10.63
CA LYS A 153 -13.46 -5.24 -10.60
C LYS A 153 -14.04 -4.65 -9.31
N LEU A 154 -13.39 -4.90 -8.16
CA LEU A 154 -13.81 -4.34 -6.87
C LEU A 154 -13.68 -2.81 -6.87
N TYR A 155 -12.55 -2.27 -7.34
CA TYR A 155 -12.37 -0.82 -7.46
C TYR A 155 -13.37 -0.19 -8.44
N LYS A 156 -13.64 -0.85 -9.57
CA LYS A 156 -14.65 -0.39 -10.52
C LYS A 156 -16.04 -0.35 -9.87
N LYS A 157 -16.42 -1.40 -9.14
CA LYS A 157 -17.69 -1.45 -8.38
C LYS A 157 -17.77 -0.31 -7.36
N ALA A 158 -16.70 -0.05 -6.60
CA ALA A 158 -16.63 1.05 -5.66
C ALA A 158 -16.79 2.42 -6.34
N LEU A 159 -16.18 2.64 -7.51
CA LEU A 159 -16.34 3.87 -8.29
C LEU A 159 -17.79 4.07 -8.79
N GLU A 160 -18.46 3.00 -9.17
CA GLU A 160 -19.85 3.04 -9.66
C GLU A 160 -20.87 3.27 -8.51
N HIS A 161 -20.53 2.89 -7.28
CA HIS A 161 -21.44 2.88 -6.13
C HIS A 161 -20.98 3.67 -4.92
N MET A 162 -20.11 4.65 -5.08
CA MET A 162 -19.51 5.46 -3.99
C MET A 162 -20.51 6.05 -2.99
N VAL A 163 -21.78 6.21 -3.37
CA VAL A 163 -22.83 6.81 -2.53
C VAL A 163 -23.72 5.75 -1.88
N GLN A 164 -23.58 4.49 -2.25
CA GLN A 164 -24.42 3.38 -1.78
C GLN A 164 -23.58 2.39 -0.97
N GLU A 165 -22.86 2.86 0.03
CA GLU A 165 -22.10 1.98 0.93
C GLU A 165 -23.08 1.10 1.74
N ALA A 166 -23.29 -0.11 1.24
CA ALA A 166 -23.69 -1.19 2.09
C ALA A 166 -22.48 -1.56 3.00
N ASP A 167 -22.74 -1.91 4.24
CA ASP A 167 -21.74 -2.47 5.16
C ASP A 167 -21.22 -3.81 4.60
N THR A 168 -20.26 -3.71 3.70
CA THR A 168 -19.69 -4.84 2.98
C THR A 168 -18.48 -5.38 3.72
N LYS A 169 -18.54 -6.64 4.12
CA LYS A 169 -17.39 -7.34 4.71
C LYS A 169 -16.44 -7.78 3.60
N TYR A 170 -15.14 -7.58 3.84
CA TYR A 170 -14.09 -8.06 2.94
C TYR A 170 -13.30 -9.19 3.57
N TYR A 171 -12.93 -10.20 2.76
CA TYR A 171 -12.12 -11.33 3.20
C TYR A 171 -10.94 -11.51 2.26
N VAL A 172 -9.73 -11.59 2.81
CA VAL A 172 -8.48 -11.70 2.04
C VAL A 172 -7.87 -13.08 2.21
N CYS A 173 -7.64 -13.78 1.11
CA CYS A 173 -6.91 -15.05 1.11
C CYS A 173 -5.42 -14.81 1.42
N SER A 174 -4.92 -15.37 2.52
CA SER A 174 -3.52 -15.22 2.93
C SER A 174 -2.51 -15.98 2.06
N VAL A 175 -2.98 -16.76 1.07
CA VAL A 175 -2.12 -17.53 0.16
C VAL A 175 -1.84 -16.76 -1.13
N CYS A 176 -2.86 -16.15 -1.75
CA CYS A 176 -2.72 -15.51 -3.06
C CYS A 176 -3.18 -14.04 -3.11
N GLY A 177 -3.74 -13.50 -2.03
CA GLY A 177 -4.24 -12.12 -2.00
C GLY A 177 -5.64 -11.92 -2.58
N TYR A 178 -6.35 -12.97 -3.05
CA TYR A 178 -7.72 -12.82 -3.54
C TYR A 178 -8.61 -12.16 -2.48
N VAL A 179 -9.41 -11.19 -2.90
CA VAL A 179 -10.38 -10.47 -2.06
C VAL A 179 -11.80 -10.87 -2.45
N SER A 180 -12.59 -11.32 -1.46
CA SER A 180 -14.03 -11.53 -1.58
C SER A 180 -14.77 -10.38 -0.92
N ASP A 181 -15.84 -9.89 -1.57
CA ASP A 181 -16.77 -8.90 -1.02
C ASP A 181 -18.09 -9.59 -0.62
N GLY A 182 -18.50 -9.39 0.63
CA GLY A 182 -19.77 -9.89 1.19
C GLY A 182 -19.63 -11.23 1.90
N GLU A 183 -19.32 -12.32 1.20
CA GLU A 183 -19.32 -13.66 1.76
C GLU A 183 -17.94 -14.28 1.87
N LEU A 184 -17.71 -15.03 2.95
CA LEU A 184 -16.50 -15.83 3.13
C LEU A 184 -16.59 -17.10 2.27
N PRO A 185 -15.73 -17.28 1.23
CA PRO A 185 -15.75 -18.46 0.40
C PRO A 185 -15.31 -19.73 1.17
N GLU A 186 -15.93 -20.87 0.91
CA GLU A 186 -15.47 -22.15 1.45
C GLU A 186 -14.09 -22.56 0.89
N GLN A 187 -13.80 -22.12 -0.34
CA GLN A 187 -12.51 -22.35 -1.00
C GLN A 187 -12.16 -21.15 -1.89
N CYS A 188 -10.88 -20.77 -1.90
CA CYS A 188 -10.41 -19.68 -2.74
C CYS A 188 -10.55 -20.05 -4.23
N PRO A 189 -11.25 -19.23 -5.04
CA PRO A 189 -11.46 -19.54 -6.46
C PRO A 189 -10.20 -19.43 -7.32
N ILE A 190 -9.13 -18.78 -6.80
CA ILE A 190 -7.88 -18.58 -7.53
C ILE A 190 -6.86 -19.68 -7.21
N CYS A 191 -6.57 -19.92 -5.93
CA CYS A 191 -5.50 -20.85 -5.54
C CYS A 191 -5.99 -22.14 -4.89
N GLY A 192 -7.30 -22.29 -4.65
CA GLY A 192 -7.87 -23.49 -4.03
C GLY A 192 -7.67 -23.58 -2.50
N ALA A 193 -7.15 -22.54 -1.85
CA ALA A 193 -6.96 -22.54 -0.40
C ALA A 193 -8.29 -22.62 0.34
N PRO A 194 -8.39 -23.38 1.47
CA PRO A 194 -9.62 -23.50 2.24
C PRO A 194 -9.94 -22.21 3.01
N LYS A 195 -11.16 -22.08 3.50
CA LYS A 195 -11.69 -20.87 4.17
C LYS A 195 -10.88 -20.39 5.37
N GLU A 196 -10.21 -21.31 6.10
CA GLU A 196 -9.35 -20.97 7.24
C GLU A 196 -8.12 -20.13 6.84
N LYS A 197 -7.83 -20.03 5.55
CA LYS A 197 -6.78 -19.15 5.00
C LYS A 197 -7.27 -17.75 4.67
N PHE A 198 -8.54 -17.45 4.92
CA PHE A 198 -9.06 -16.10 4.75
C PHE A 198 -9.02 -15.33 6.08
N ARG A 199 -8.70 -14.05 5.97
CA ARG A 199 -8.76 -13.08 7.05
C ARG A 199 -9.83 -12.04 6.73
N GLY A 200 -10.76 -11.81 7.66
CA GLY A 200 -11.69 -10.67 7.59
C GLY A 200 -10.95 -9.35 7.76
N ILE A 201 -11.43 -8.33 7.07
CA ILE A 201 -10.96 -6.94 7.18
C ILE A 201 -12.11 -6.15 7.82
N ASP A 202 -11.84 -5.50 8.95
CA ASP A 202 -12.76 -4.64 9.71
C ASP A 202 -12.61 -3.19 9.27
#